data_6521a24eb39681df28c475ae58ffbc54
#
_entry.id   6521a24eb39681df28c475ae58ffbc54
#
_cell.length_a   1.000
_cell.length_b   1.000
_cell.length_c   1.000
_cell.angle_alpha   90.00
_cell.angle_beta   90.00
_cell.angle_gamma   90.00
#
_symmetry.space_group_name_H-M   'P 1'
#
loop_
_entity.id
_entity.type
_entity.pdbx_description
1 polymer ?
#
loop_
_entity_poly.entity_id
_entity_poly.type
_entity_poly.pdbx_seq_one_letter_code
_entity_poly.pdbx_strand_id
1 'polypeptide(L)'
;ATLVGTWKYTGPDCKFESDNLLAKAGGEVASARVEEKVSEIMKEVGFTDGATFVFNSDSTYTSTVKGRTTTGTYSYDADKKQILMTTRMGFKFNATVSQSVLSPNKMSLLFKADKMMSLVRTFSGALGKTSSNSAVTAANALLKEYDGLDLGFELEKQE
;
A
#
# COMPACT_ATOMS: atom_id res chain seq x y z
N ALA A 1 18.37 2.94 -7.59
CA ALA A 1 18.06 2.23 -6.34
C ALA A 1 17.32 0.93 -6.65
N THR A 2 17.68 -0.10 -5.96
CA THR A 2 17.04 -1.40 -6.13
C THR A 2 16.00 -1.63 -5.04
N LEU A 3 14.92 -2.32 -5.43
CA LEU A 3 13.92 -2.76 -4.47
C LEU A 3 14.26 -4.11 -3.86
N VAL A 4 15.29 -4.77 -4.37
CA VAL A 4 15.70 -6.11 -3.89
C VAL A 4 16.00 -6.07 -2.40
N GLY A 5 15.39 -6.99 -1.65
CA GLY A 5 15.57 -7.10 -0.21
C GLY A 5 14.28 -7.43 0.52
N THR A 6 14.39 -7.47 1.83
CA THR A 6 13.25 -7.73 2.72
C THR A 6 12.78 -6.41 3.32
N TRP A 7 11.48 -6.15 3.19
CA TRP A 7 10.85 -4.94 3.66
C TRP A 7 9.74 -5.27 4.64
N LYS A 8 9.71 -4.56 5.76
CA LYS A 8 8.72 -4.78 6.82
C LYS A 8 7.73 -3.61 6.86
N TYR A 9 6.45 -3.92 7.01
CA TYR A 9 5.40 -2.92 7.16
C TYR A 9 5.62 -2.12 8.46
N THR A 10 5.61 -0.80 8.35
CA THR A 10 5.79 0.10 9.51
C THR A 10 4.57 0.96 9.80
N GLY A 11 3.68 1.15 8.85
CA GLY A 11 2.49 1.96 9.08
C GLY A 11 1.81 2.39 7.80
N PRO A 12 0.66 3.06 7.94
CA PRO A 12 -0.04 3.60 6.78
C PRO A 12 0.68 4.81 6.22
N ASP A 13 0.38 5.14 4.97
CA ASP A 13 0.84 6.37 4.34
C ASP A 13 -0.22 6.85 3.37
N CYS A 14 -0.23 8.15 3.11
CA CYS A 14 -1.11 8.74 2.12
C CYS A 14 -0.44 9.97 1.50
N LYS A 15 -0.89 10.32 0.30
CA LYS A 15 -0.41 11.50 -0.38
C LYS A 15 -1.52 12.07 -1.25
N PHE A 16 -1.71 13.38 -1.18
CA PHE A 16 -2.59 14.08 -2.12
C PHE A 16 -1.81 14.38 -3.39
N GLU A 17 -2.47 14.29 -4.54
CA GLU A 17 -1.81 14.49 -5.84
C GLU A 17 -1.30 15.91 -6.06
N SER A 18 -1.86 16.89 -5.33
CA SER A 18 -1.40 18.28 -5.39
C SER A 18 -1.55 18.97 -4.04
N ASP A 19 -0.77 20.02 -3.83
CA ASP A 19 -0.86 20.85 -2.63
C ASP A 19 -2.22 21.55 -2.52
N ASN A 20 -2.82 21.89 -3.65
CA ASN A 20 -4.15 22.49 -3.67
C ASN A 20 -5.21 21.53 -3.15
N LEU A 21 -5.15 20.25 -3.53
CA LEU A 21 -6.08 19.24 -3.04
C LEU A 21 -5.89 18.99 -1.54
N LEU A 22 -4.64 18.99 -1.09
CA LEU A 22 -4.35 18.87 0.33
C LEU A 22 -4.94 20.05 1.12
N ALA A 23 -4.75 21.27 0.63
CA ALA A 23 -5.27 22.49 1.27
C ALA A 23 -6.81 22.47 1.33
N LYS A 24 -7.48 22.05 0.27
CA LYS A 24 -8.94 21.93 0.24
C LYS A 24 -9.47 20.93 1.25
N ALA A 25 -8.73 19.87 1.48
CA ALA A 25 -9.10 18.83 2.43
C ALA A 25 -8.89 19.23 3.90
N GLY A 26 -8.12 20.29 4.15
CA GLY A 26 -7.83 20.77 5.51
C GLY A 26 -6.37 20.66 5.92
N GLY A 27 -5.46 20.42 4.96
CA GLY A 27 -4.01 20.39 5.21
C GLY A 27 -3.57 19.13 5.95
N GLU A 28 -2.60 19.28 6.84
CA GLU A 28 -2.01 18.14 7.56
C GLU A 28 -3.01 17.40 8.46
N VAL A 29 -4.04 18.09 8.94
CA VAL A 29 -5.10 17.46 9.73
C VAL A 29 -5.85 16.42 8.91
N ALA A 30 -6.10 16.73 7.63
CA ALA A 30 -6.74 15.79 6.72
C ALA A 30 -5.84 14.57 6.47
N SER A 31 -4.53 14.79 6.27
CA SER A 31 -3.57 13.69 6.10
C SER A 31 -3.58 12.76 7.31
N ALA A 32 -3.59 13.29 8.51
CA ALA A 32 -3.63 12.49 9.74
C ALA A 32 -4.91 11.65 9.82
N ARG A 33 -6.06 12.22 9.44
CA ARG A 33 -7.34 11.49 9.42
C ARG A 33 -7.33 10.38 8.40
N VAL A 34 -6.78 10.64 7.21
CA VAL A 34 -6.68 9.64 6.15
C VAL A 34 -5.78 8.49 6.59
N GLU A 35 -4.64 8.80 7.19
CA GLU A 35 -3.71 7.77 7.69
C GLU A 35 -4.36 6.90 8.75
N GLU A 36 -5.15 7.49 9.64
CA GLU A 36 -5.90 6.74 10.65
C GLU A 36 -6.88 5.77 10.00
N LYS A 37 -7.62 6.21 8.98
CA LYS A 37 -8.56 5.35 8.24
C LYS A 37 -7.83 4.27 7.46
N VAL A 38 -6.73 4.59 6.84
CA VAL A 38 -5.90 3.60 6.12
C VAL A 38 -5.38 2.56 7.10
N SER A 39 -4.95 2.97 8.30
CA SER A 39 -4.53 2.05 9.34
C SER A 39 -5.63 1.06 9.72
N GLU A 40 -6.87 1.53 9.88
CA GLU A 40 -8.02 0.68 10.16
C GLU A 40 -8.25 -0.33 9.02
N ILE A 41 -8.18 0.13 7.77
CA ILE A 41 -8.33 -0.72 6.58
C ILE A 41 -7.24 -1.79 6.58
N MET A 42 -6.00 -1.41 6.83
CA MET A 42 -4.88 -2.34 6.82
C MET A 42 -5.02 -3.41 7.90
N LYS A 43 -5.48 -3.05 9.09
CA LYS A 43 -5.74 -4.00 10.17
C LYS A 43 -6.82 -4.99 9.79
N GLU A 44 -7.90 -4.53 9.15
CA GLU A 44 -9.01 -5.38 8.73
C GLU A 44 -8.57 -6.42 7.69
N VAL A 45 -7.66 -6.06 6.79
CA VAL A 45 -7.15 -6.99 5.78
C VAL A 45 -5.91 -7.77 6.27
N GLY A 46 -5.49 -7.54 7.50
CA GLY A 46 -4.41 -8.30 8.11
C GLY A 46 -3.03 -7.69 8.01
N PHE A 47 -2.89 -6.50 7.45
CA PHE A 47 -1.63 -5.77 7.47
C PHE A 47 -1.42 -5.18 8.86
N THR A 48 -0.65 -5.87 9.67
CA THR A 48 -0.26 -5.45 11.01
C THR A 48 1.24 -5.50 11.11
N ASP A 49 1.78 -5.12 12.25
CA ASP A 49 3.21 -5.26 12.52
C ASP A 49 3.63 -6.70 12.24
N GLY A 50 4.70 -6.86 11.47
CA GLY A 50 5.19 -8.18 11.07
C GLY A 50 4.83 -8.58 9.64
N ALA A 51 3.97 -7.83 8.95
CA ALA A 51 3.77 -8.04 7.52
C ALA A 51 5.07 -7.72 6.77
N THR A 52 5.48 -8.58 5.85
CA THR A 52 6.73 -8.42 5.12
C THR A 52 6.55 -8.62 3.63
N PHE A 53 7.42 -7.94 2.88
CA PHE A 53 7.56 -8.13 1.44
C PHE A 53 9.02 -8.42 1.13
N VAL A 54 9.27 -9.46 0.37
CA VAL A 54 10.61 -9.79 -0.10
C VAL A 54 10.64 -9.65 -1.60
N PHE A 55 11.46 -8.74 -2.11
CA PHE A 55 11.66 -8.55 -3.55
C PHE A 55 12.98 -9.20 -3.94
N ASN A 56 12.90 -10.15 -4.86
CA ASN A 56 14.06 -10.92 -5.31
C ASN A 56 14.62 -10.37 -6.61
N SER A 57 15.89 -10.62 -6.85
CA SER A 57 16.59 -10.16 -8.06
C SER A 57 16.07 -10.80 -9.34
N ASP A 58 15.36 -11.92 -9.24
CA ASP A 58 14.77 -12.62 -10.39
C ASP A 58 13.37 -12.11 -10.77
N SER A 59 12.97 -10.95 -10.25
CA SER A 59 11.67 -10.32 -10.51
C SER A 59 10.49 -11.05 -9.86
N THR A 60 10.75 -11.84 -8.83
CA THR A 60 9.70 -12.44 -8.00
C THR A 60 9.60 -11.72 -6.67
N TYR A 61 8.43 -11.79 -6.05
CA TYR A 61 8.25 -11.29 -4.71
C TYR A 61 7.49 -12.28 -3.85
N THR A 62 7.69 -12.16 -2.55
CA THR A 62 6.96 -12.93 -1.55
C THR A 62 6.37 -11.95 -0.53
N SER A 63 5.10 -12.12 -0.22
CA SER A 63 4.41 -11.30 0.76
C SER A 63 3.91 -12.21 1.89
N THR A 64 4.22 -11.85 3.13
CA THR A 64 3.76 -12.57 4.31
C THR A 64 2.88 -11.64 5.13
N VAL A 65 1.61 -12.01 5.26
CA VAL A 65 0.59 -11.25 5.98
C VAL A 65 -0.17 -12.22 6.87
N LYS A 66 -0.18 -11.98 8.17
CA LYS A 66 -0.81 -12.86 9.17
C LYS A 66 -0.36 -14.32 9.06
N GLY A 67 0.93 -14.53 8.84
CA GLY A 67 1.48 -15.87 8.70
C GLY A 67 1.18 -16.56 7.38
N ARG A 68 0.43 -15.91 6.48
CA ARG A 68 0.18 -16.41 5.14
C ARG A 68 1.19 -15.83 4.16
N THR A 69 1.82 -16.71 3.40
CA THR A 69 2.82 -16.33 2.41
C THR A 69 2.21 -16.46 1.02
N THR A 70 2.30 -15.38 0.24
CA THR A 70 1.91 -15.39 -1.17
C THR A 70 3.10 -14.99 -2.01
N THR A 71 3.14 -15.48 -3.24
CA THR A 71 4.22 -15.18 -4.17
C THR A 71 3.65 -14.61 -5.46
N GLY A 72 4.50 -13.89 -6.18
CA GLY A 72 4.12 -13.33 -7.48
C GLY A 72 5.35 -12.78 -8.17
N THR A 73 5.11 -11.97 -9.18
CA THR A 73 6.17 -11.32 -9.94
C THR A 73 6.02 -9.81 -9.83
N TYR A 74 7.11 -9.09 -10.05
CA TYR A 74 7.06 -7.64 -10.08
C TYR A 74 7.97 -7.09 -11.17
N SER A 75 7.65 -5.88 -11.61
CA SER A 75 8.55 -5.09 -12.44
C SER A 75 8.59 -3.67 -11.89
N TYR A 76 9.74 -3.05 -11.91
CA TYR A 76 9.93 -1.71 -11.38
C TYR A 76 10.45 -0.79 -12.48
N ASP A 77 9.72 0.31 -12.71
CA ASP A 77 10.13 1.35 -13.64
C ASP A 77 10.75 2.49 -12.81
N ALA A 78 12.07 2.57 -12.83
CA ALA A 78 12.80 3.57 -12.04
C ALA A 78 12.55 4.99 -12.52
N ASP A 79 12.29 5.18 -13.81
CA ASP A 79 12.03 6.51 -14.37
C ASP A 79 10.69 7.06 -13.90
N LYS A 80 9.68 6.21 -13.85
CA LYS A 80 8.35 6.58 -13.40
C LYS A 80 8.14 6.36 -11.90
N LYS A 81 9.08 5.69 -11.26
CA LYS A 81 8.99 5.28 -9.86
C LYS A 81 7.72 4.49 -9.58
N GLN A 82 7.42 3.56 -10.48
CA GLN A 82 6.24 2.71 -10.37
C GLN A 82 6.62 1.25 -10.34
N ILE A 83 5.95 0.51 -9.49
CA ILE A 83 6.09 -0.93 -9.41
C ILE A 83 4.78 -1.57 -9.85
N LEU A 84 4.87 -2.59 -10.72
CA LEU A 84 3.75 -3.42 -11.09
C LEU A 84 3.94 -4.78 -10.44
N MET A 85 3.00 -5.16 -9.58
CA MET A 85 3.02 -6.44 -8.90
C MET A 85 1.91 -7.32 -9.47
N THR A 86 2.26 -8.54 -9.83
CA THR A 86 1.29 -9.51 -10.34
C THR A 86 1.24 -10.69 -9.39
N THR A 87 0.07 -10.96 -8.82
CA THR A 87 -0.11 -12.08 -7.91
C THR A 87 -0.12 -13.40 -8.68
N ARG A 88 0.07 -14.50 -7.97
CA ARG A 88 0.02 -15.84 -8.53
C ARG A 88 -1.32 -16.13 -9.22
N MET A 89 -2.40 -15.50 -8.77
CA MET A 89 -3.72 -15.65 -9.36
C MET A 89 -3.96 -14.72 -10.56
N GLY A 90 -2.97 -13.90 -10.92
CA GLY A 90 -3.07 -13.02 -12.09
C GLY A 90 -3.58 -11.62 -11.81
N PHE A 91 -3.84 -11.26 -10.55
CA PHE A 91 -4.19 -9.89 -10.19
C PHE A 91 -2.99 -8.98 -10.31
N LYS A 92 -3.20 -7.79 -10.90
CA LYS A 92 -2.14 -6.81 -11.09
C LYS A 92 -2.38 -5.58 -10.24
N PHE A 93 -1.33 -5.14 -9.54
CA PHE A 93 -1.37 -3.94 -8.72
C PHE A 93 -0.25 -3.00 -9.14
N ASN A 94 -0.61 -1.76 -9.43
CA ASN A 94 0.32 -0.72 -9.79
C ASN A 94 0.44 0.26 -8.64
N ALA A 95 1.66 0.47 -8.15
CA ALA A 95 1.90 1.40 -7.05
C ALA A 95 2.99 2.38 -7.42
N THR A 96 2.90 3.59 -6.87
CA THR A 96 3.99 4.55 -6.92
C THR A 96 4.92 4.29 -5.75
N VAL A 97 6.21 4.18 -6.04
CA VAL A 97 7.24 4.01 -5.01
C VAL A 97 7.72 5.40 -4.60
N SER A 98 7.49 5.74 -3.35
CA SER A 98 7.97 7.01 -2.78
C SER A 98 9.13 6.70 -1.83
N GLN A 99 10.31 7.23 -2.12
CA GLN A 99 11.50 6.95 -1.35
C GLN A 99 12.31 8.24 -1.23
N SER A 100 12.70 8.57 -0.01
CA SER A 100 13.53 9.75 0.24
C SER A 100 15.00 9.40 0.12
N VAL A 101 15.79 10.30 -0.47
CA VAL A 101 17.25 10.14 -0.50
C VAL A 101 17.86 10.21 0.90
N LEU A 102 17.15 10.85 1.83
CA LEU A 102 17.59 10.96 3.23
C LEU A 102 17.28 9.70 4.04
N SER A 103 16.38 8.86 3.55
CA SER A 103 15.96 7.63 4.23
C SER A 103 15.86 6.50 3.22
N PRO A 104 17.00 6.02 2.68
CA PRO A 104 16.98 5.02 1.61
C PRO A 104 16.46 3.64 2.06
N ASN A 105 16.39 3.41 3.38
CA ASN A 105 15.87 2.17 3.94
C ASN A 105 14.34 2.19 4.14
N LYS A 106 13.70 3.29 3.76
CA LYS A 106 12.25 3.43 3.87
C LYS A 106 11.66 3.73 2.51
N MET A 107 10.54 3.12 2.21
CA MET A 107 9.76 3.44 1.02
C MET A 107 8.29 3.30 1.32
N SER A 108 7.48 4.04 0.56
CA SER A 108 6.03 3.89 0.60
C SER A 108 5.55 3.38 -0.74
N LEU A 109 4.61 2.45 -0.70
CA LEU A 109 3.89 2.00 -1.87
C LEU A 109 2.53 2.66 -1.84
N LEU A 110 2.28 3.54 -2.81
CA LEU A 110 1.06 4.34 -2.87
C LEU A 110 0.22 3.92 -4.06
N PHE A 111 -1.04 3.63 -3.80
CA PHE A 111 -2.02 3.23 -4.80
C PHE A 111 -3.02 4.35 -4.98
N LYS A 112 -3.54 4.52 -6.18
CA LYS A 112 -4.69 5.41 -6.36
C LYS A 112 -5.85 4.87 -5.53
N ALA A 113 -6.66 5.77 -4.96
CA ALA A 113 -7.69 5.37 -3.99
C ALA A 113 -8.66 4.32 -4.54
N ASP A 114 -9.04 4.41 -5.82
CA ASP A 114 -9.91 3.42 -6.48
C ASP A 114 -9.22 2.05 -6.59
N LYS A 115 -7.91 2.03 -6.79
CA LYS A 115 -7.12 0.79 -6.86
C LYS A 115 -6.92 0.18 -5.48
N MET A 116 -6.87 1.01 -4.45
CA MET A 116 -6.80 0.52 -3.07
C MET A 116 -8.01 -0.34 -2.73
N MET A 117 -9.18 0.00 -3.23
CA MET A 117 -10.38 -0.82 -3.02
C MET A 117 -10.23 -2.22 -3.63
N SER A 118 -9.64 -2.31 -4.83
CA SER A 118 -9.36 -3.61 -5.46
C SER A 118 -8.38 -4.42 -4.61
N LEU A 119 -7.37 -3.78 -4.06
CA LEU A 119 -6.39 -4.41 -3.17
C LEU A 119 -7.09 -4.96 -1.92
N VAL A 120 -7.94 -4.17 -1.29
CA VAL A 120 -8.69 -4.56 -0.09
C VAL A 120 -9.55 -5.78 -0.37
N ARG A 121 -10.28 -5.79 -1.49
CA ARG A 121 -11.12 -6.93 -1.88
C ARG A 121 -10.30 -8.19 -2.11
N THR A 122 -9.15 -8.07 -2.76
CA THR A 122 -8.28 -9.21 -3.04
C THR A 122 -7.75 -9.82 -1.75
N PHE A 123 -7.22 -9.00 -0.84
CA PHE A 123 -6.70 -9.49 0.43
C PHE A 123 -7.79 -10.06 1.32
N SER A 124 -8.95 -9.40 1.38
CA SER A 124 -10.09 -9.88 2.17
C SER A 124 -10.58 -11.24 1.68
N GLY A 125 -10.68 -11.40 0.36
CA GLY A 125 -11.07 -12.68 -0.25
C GLY A 125 -10.06 -13.78 0.05
N ALA A 126 -8.76 -13.48 -0.03
CA ALA A 126 -7.69 -14.44 0.26
C ALA A 126 -7.71 -14.91 1.71
N LEU A 127 -8.13 -14.04 2.64
CA LEU A 127 -8.22 -14.37 4.05
C LEU A 127 -9.53 -15.07 4.41
N GLY A 128 -10.50 -15.11 3.50
CA GLY A 128 -11.78 -15.74 3.72
C GLY A 128 -12.60 -15.11 4.85
N LYS A 129 -12.41 -13.82 5.09
CA LYS A 129 -13.06 -13.13 6.21
C LYS A 129 -14.26 -12.31 5.79
N THR A 130 -15.28 -12.33 6.64
CA THR A 130 -16.48 -11.49 6.49
C THR A 130 -16.23 -10.05 6.92
N SER A 131 -15.16 -9.78 7.68
CA SER A 131 -14.77 -8.44 8.12
C SER A 131 -14.37 -7.51 6.97
N SER A 132 -14.25 -8.03 5.77
CA SER A 132 -14.00 -7.26 4.56
C SER A 132 -14.98 -6.12 4.34
N ASN A 133 -16.20 -6.26 4.84
CA ASN A 133 -17.23 -5.22 4.68
C ASN A 133 -16.86 -3.92 5.37
N SER A 134 -16.24 -3.97 6.56
CA SER A 134 -15.79 -2.78 7.27
C SER A 134 -14.67 -2.07 6.52
N ALA A 135 -13.71 -2.83 5.99
CA ALA A 135 -12.61 -2.27 5.22
C ALA A 135 -13.10 -1.62 3.92
N VAL A 136 -14.01 -2.27 3.20
CA VAL A 136 -14.59 -1.74 1.96
C VAL A 136 -15.39 -0.47 2.26
N THR A 137 -16.17 -0.45 3.34
CA THR A 137 -16.93 0.73 3.74
C THR A 137 -16.01 1.90 4.05
N ALA A 138 -14.93 1.66 4.79
CA ALA A 138 -13.96 2.71 5.12
C ALA A 138 -13.26 3.23 3.87
N ALA A 139 -12.88 2.36 2.94
CA ALA A 139 -12.25 2.74 1.68
C ALA A 139 -13.19 3.60 0.83
N ASN A 140 -14.46 3.21 0.75
CA ASN A 140 -15.48 3.98 0.01
C ASN A 140 -15.68 5.37 0.62
N ALA A 141 -15.67 5.48 1.94
CA ALA A 141 -15.80 6.76 2.63
C ALA A 141 -14.65 7.70 2.26
N LEU A 142 -13.41 7.18 2.20
CA LEU A 142 -12.26 7.97 1.80
C LEU A 142 -12.36 8.44 0.34
N LEU A 143 -12.84 7.58 -0.56
CA LEU A 143 -13.02 7.91 -1.97
C LEU A 143 -14.04 9.04 -2.17
N LYS A 144 -15.09 9.05 -1.37
CA LYS A 144 -16.14 10.07 -1.47
C LYS A 144 -15.73 11.39 -0.83
N GLU A 145 -14.92 11.35 0.20
CA GLU A 145 -14.55 12.53 0.99
C GLU A 145 -13.40 13.31 0.38
N TYR A 146 -12.44 12.61 -0.26
CA TYR A 146 -11.22 13.25 -0.75
C TYR A 146 -10.96 12.91 -2.21
N ASP A 147 -10.68 13.95 -3.00
CA ASP A 147 -10.27 13.82 -4.40
C ASP A 147 -8.74 13.82 -4.51
N GLY A 148 -8.22 13.09 -5.49
CA GLY A 148 -6.79 13.11 -5.80
C GLY A 148 -5.93 12.55 -4.67
N LEU A 149 -6.42 11.51 -4.02
CA LEU A 149 -5.76 10.89 -2.89
C LEU A 149 -5.12 9.56 -3.29
N ASP A 150 -3.85 9.42 -2.97
CA ASP A 150 -3.14 8.15 -3.07
C ASP A 150 -2.99 7.57 -1.66
N LEU A 151 -3.27 6.28 -1.52
CA LEU A 151 -3.28 5.58 -0.25
C LEU A 151 -2.31 4.41 -0.29
N GLY A 152 -1.68 4.12 0.82
CA GLY A 152 -0.79 2.99 0.88
C GLY A 152 -0.16 2.77 2.24
N PHE A 153 1.07 2.28 2.21
CA PHE A 153 1.78 1.92 3.43
C PHE A 153 3.27 2.13 3.27
N GLU A 154 3.92 2.33 4.40
CA GLU A 154 5.36 2.49 4.49
C GLU A 154 6.01 1.17 4.82
N LEU A 155 7.12 0.90 4.17
CA LEU A 155 7.95 -0.27 4.40
C LEU A 155 9.35 0.17 4.80
N GLU A 156 9.95 -0.58 5.71
CA GLU A 156 11.33 -0.36 6.13
C GLU A 156 12.17 -1.58 5.78
N LYS A 157 13.30 -1.34 5.13
CA LYS A 157 14.19 -2.41 4.71
C LYS A 157 14.86 -3.05 5.92
N GLN A 158 14.83 -4.37 5.94
CA GLN A 158 15.49 -5.18 6.96
C GLN A 158 16.85 -5.63 6.45
N GLU A 159 17.81 -5.65 7.34
CA GLU A 159 19.15 -6.14 7.02
C GLU A 159 19.28 -7.64 7.20
#